data_39295212731566d3ef019e8abbce431f
#
_entry.id   39295212731566d3ef019e8abbce431f
#
_cell.length_a   1.000
_cell.length_b   1.000
_cell.length_c   1.000
_cell.angle_alpha   90.00
_cell.angle_beta   90.00
_cell.angle_gamma   90.00
#
_symmetry.space_group_name_H-M   'P 1'
#
loop_
_entity.id
_entity.type
_entity.pdbx_description
1 polymer ?
#
loop_
_entity_poly.entity_id
_entity_poly.type
_entity_poly.pdbx_seq_one_letter_code
_entity_poly.pdbx_strand_id
1 'polypeptide(L)' 'MSDLGSIRQVGNRFYNIREYILKSNDVDKLKLLTNAEDGSTAWCTDTKELYILHLNEWIKQ' A
#
# COMPACT_ATOMS: atom_id res chain seq x y z
N MET A 1 6.93 -17.48 2.92
CA MET A 1 6.79 -16.86 1.60
C MET A 1 5.76 -15.76 1.64
N SER A 2 6.00 -14.67 0.97
CA SER A 2 5.08 -13.53 0.99
C SER A 2 4.04 -13.65 -0.12
N ASP A 3 2.77 -13.42 0.23
CA ASP A 3 1.69 -13.37 -0.75
C ASP A 3 1.46 -11.97 -1.30
N LEU A 4 2.37 -11.05 -0.99
CA LEU A 4 2.20 -9.64 -1.35
C LEU A 4 2.81 -9.28 -2.71
N GLY A 5 3.40 -10.25 -3.40
CA GLY A 5 3.94 -10.01 -4.74
C GLY A 5 5.02 -8.93 -4.74
N SER A 6 4.81 -7.86 -5.51
CA SER A 6 5.77 -6.77 -5.62
C SER A 6 5.62 -5.73 -4.51
N ILE A 7 4.64 -5.88 -3.64
CA ILE A 7 4.41 -4.90 -2.56
C ILE A 7 5.55 -4.96 -1.56
N ARG A 8 6.17 -3.80 -1.27
CA ARG A 8 7.19 -3.72 -0.25
C ARG A 8 7.07 -2.39 0.49
N GLN A 9 7.37 -2.43 1.78
CA GLN A 9 7.35 -1.25 2.62
C GLN A 9 8.63 -0.46 2.42
N VAL A 10 8.52 0.82 2.13
CA VAL A 10 9.67 1.70 1.92
C VAL A 10 9.76 2.80 2.98
N GLY A 11 8.77 2.94 3.84
CA GLY A 11 8.81 3.93 4.89
C GLY A 11 7.78 3.65 5.97
N ASN A 12 8.00 4.28 7.13
CA ASN A 12 7.11 4.18 8.27
C ASN A 12 7.20 5.51 9.03
N ARG A 13 6.10 6.28 9.04
CA ARG A 13 6.14 7.61 9.64
C ARG A 13 5.74 7.62 11.11
N PHE A 14 4.52 7.25 11.43
CA PHE A 14 4.04 7.21 12.81
C PHE A 14 3.42 5.85 13.07
N TYR A 15 3.89 5.16 14.10
CA TYR A 15 3.30 3.88 14.46
C TYR A 15 3.13 2.99 13.23
N ASN A 16 1.89 2.81 12.76
CA ASN A 16 1.57 1.95 11.63
C ASN A 16 1.19 2.72 10.36
N ILE A 17 1.52 4.01 10.29
CA ILE A 17 1.34 4.78 9.07
C ILE A 17 2.53 4.50 8.17
N ARG A 18 2.34 3.61 7.21
CA ARG A 18 3.43 3.04 6.42
C ARG A 18 3.34 3.45 4.98
N GLU A 19 4.48 3.43 4.31
CA GLU A 19 4.57 3.76 2.90
C GLU A 19 5.01 2.53 2.14
N TYR A 20 4.25 2.19 1.09
CA TYR A 20 4.50 1.01 0.27
C TYR A 20 4.71 1.37 -1.17
N ILE A 21 5.41 0.50 -1.90
CA ILE A 21 5.47 0.56 -3.36
C ILE A 21 5.02 -0.80 -3.90
N LEU A 22 4.48 -0.78 -5.13
CA LEU A 22 4.00 -2.01 -5.75
C LEU A 22 3.87 -1.80 -7.26
N LYS A 23 3.52 -2.87 -7.95
CA LYS A 23 3.18 -2.82 -9.37
C LYS A 23 1.67 -3.01 -9.55
N SER A 24 1.14 -2.57 -10.68
CA SER A 24 -0.30 -2.53 -10.91
C SER A 24 -0.98 -3.89 -10.80
N ASN A 25 -0.29 -4.97 -11.18
CA ASN A 25 -0.88 -6.29 -11.10
C ASN A 25 -1.04 -6.81 -9.67
N ASP A 26 -0.49 -6.10 -8.69
CA ASP A 26 -0.60 -6.48 -7.28
C ASP A 26 -1.47 -5.52 -6.47
N VAL A 27 -2.18 -4.61 -7.12
CA VAL A 27 -3.02 -3.62 -6.43
C VAL A 27 -4.08 -4.29 -5.57
N ASP A 28 -4.68 -5.37 -6.05
CA ASP A 28 -5.71 -6.08 -5.30
C ASP A 28 -5.16 -6.77 -4.05
N LYS A 29 -3.85 -6.89 -3.94
CA LYS A 29 -3.21 -7.46 -2.75
C LYS A 29 -3.06 -6.45 -1.63
N LEU A 30 -3.31 -5.17 -1.87
CA LEU A 30 -3.26 -4.16 -0.83
C LEU A 30 -4.19 -4.48 0.33
N LYS A 31 -5.32 -5.11 0.06
CA LYS A 31 -6.26 -5.51 1.10
C LYS A 31 -5.68 -6.51 2.10
N LEU A 32 -4.56 -7.14 1.76
CA LEU A 32 -3.89 -8.07 2.66
C LEU A 32 -3.00 -7.36 3.68
N LEU A 33 -2.79 -6.07 3.53
CA LEU A 33 -1.97 -5.27 4.44
C LEU A 33 -2.81 -4.85 5.64
N THR A 34 -2.93 -5.74 6.62
CA THR A 34 -3.84 -5.54 7.75
C THR A 34 -3.23 -4.72 8.88
N ASN A 35 -1.92 -4.50 8.86
CA ASN A 35 -1.24 -3.78 9.93
C ASN A 35 -1.08 -2.29 9.65
N ALA A 36 -1.51 -1.82 8.49
CA ALA A 36 -1.40 -0.41 8.14
C ALA A 36 -2.60 0.37 8.69
N GLU A 37 -2.35 1.60 9.11
CA GLU A 37 -3.41 2.49 9.60
C GLU A 37 -3.77 3.51 8.53
N ASP A 38 -4.88 4.21 8.78
CA ASP A 38 -5.33 5.28 7.88
C ASP A 38 -4.22 6.30 7.66
N GLY A 39 -4.06 6.74 6.43
CA GLY A 39 -2.98 7.63 6.06
C GLY A 39 -1.79 6.92 5.45
N SER A 40 -1.76 5.59 5.52
CA SER A 40 -0.73 4.82 4.83
C SER A 40 -0.87 5.00 3.32
N THR A 41 0.25 4.96 2.61
CA THR A 41 0.26 5.20 1.16
C THR A 41 0.83 4.00 0.41
N ALA A 42 0.39 3.84 -0.82
CA ALA A 42 0.90 2.82 -1.73
C ALA A 42 1.11 3.44 -3.10
N TRP A 43 2.34 3.44 -3.57
CA TRP A 43 2.71 4.01 -4.85
C TRP A 43 2.86 2.91 -5.89
N CYS A 44 2.05 2.99 -6.94
CA CYS A 44 2.11 2.04 -8.04
C CYS A 44 3.16 2.53 -9.04
N THR A 45 4.29 1.84 -9.11
CA THR A 45 5.46 2.36 -9.82
C THR A 45 5.34 2.30 -11.33
N ASP A 46 4.58 1.37 -11.88
CA ASP A 46 4.45 1.24 -13.33
C ASP A 46 3.34 2.10 -13.92
N THR A 47 2.30 2.39 -13.15
CA THR A 47 1.21 3.25 -13.61
C THR A 47 1.29 4.65 -13.03
N LYS A 48 2.18 4.86 -12.06
CA LYS A 48 2.37 6.14 -11.36
C LYS A 48 1.09 6.60 -10.67
N GLU A 49 0.39 5.66 -10.07
CA GLU A 49 -0.83 5.95 -9.33
C GLU A 49 -0.57 5.83 -7.83
N LEU A 50 -1.22 6.70 -7.06
CA LEU A 50 -1.08 6.72 -5.62
C LEU A 50 -2.38 6.24 -4.98
N TYR A 51 -2.25 5.39 -3.98
CA TYR A 51 -3.37 4.94 -3.15
C TYR A 51 -3.13 5.37 -1.72
N ILE A 52 -4.20 5.79 -1.04
CA ILE A 52 -4.13 6.15 0.37
C ILE A 52 -5.15 5.31 1.11
N LEU A 53 -4.72 4.74 2.24
CA LEU A 53 -5.60 3.93 3.08
C LEU A 53 -6.52 4.83 3.89
N HIS A 54 -7.83 4.58 3.81
CA HIS A 54 -8.84 5.32 4.57
C HIS A 54 -9.97 4.36 4.94
N LEU A 55 -10.22 4.22 6.23
CA LEU A 55 -11.27 3.34 6.76
C LEU A 55 -11.16 1.93 6.18
N ASN A 56 -9.95 1.39 6.19
CA ASN A 56 -9.63 0.06 5.69
C ASN A 56 -9.81 -0.11 4.19
N GLU A 57 -9.85 0.98 3.44
CA GLU A 57 -9.94 0.94 1.99
C GLU A 57 -8.78 1.70 1.36
N TRP A 58 -8.18 1.12 0.34
CA TRP A 58 -7.14 1.77 -0.45
C TRP A 58 -7.79 2.56 -1.57
N ILE A 59 -7.75 3.87 -1.47
CA ILE A 59 -8.45 4.76 -2.38
C ILE A 59 -7.45 5.40 -3.33
N LYS A 60 -7.67 5.22 -4.63
CA LYS A 60 -6.81 5.81 -5.65
C LYS A 60 -7.02 7.32 -5.70
N GLN A 61 -5.92 8.05 -5.77
CA GLN A 61 -5.92 9.51 -5.80
C GLN A 61 -5.95 10.10 -7.20
#